data_5fc7058fb4e172d85e3bec31143c7712
#
_entry.id   5fc7058fb4e172d85e3bec31143c7712
#
_cell.length_a   1.000
_cell.length_b   1.000
_cell.length_c   1.000
_cell.angle_alpha   90.00
_cell.angle_beta   90.00
_cell.angle_gamma   90.00
#
_symmetry.space_group_name_H-M   'P 1'
#
loop_
_entity.id
_entity.type
_entity.pdbx_description
1 polymer ?
#
loop_
_entity_poly.entity_id
_entity_poly.type
_entity_poly.pdbx_seq_one_letter_code
_entity_poly.pdbx_strand_id
1 'polypeptide(L)'
;MSNKKVIIIGPAFPFRGGIANFNNALAQEYYDRGDDVTLYSFKLQYPGFLFPGTTQYESGDAPKNLNIKTLINSVNPFNWINVARKINAEKPDYVVVRYWLPFMAPCLGTIARLLNKKIKILAITDNVIPHEKRIGDTLFTRYFVKSCDAFLTLSASVLDDLSKFTNTTFKKFIPHPIYNVFGDKIPKEKAIENLGLNPNDKHLLFFGFVRKYKGLDLMLKAMGDSRIKSLGIKLIIAGEFYDDKTEYINMIADLGIEENIIMKSDFIPADKVKDYFCAADMITQTYRTATQSCVTQIAYSFERPMLVTNVGGLAEIVPNNKVGYVTSGNPKAISDAIVDFYTNNKEEEFTVNTSIEKKRFSWESFVDGVEQLMQKQL
;
A
#
# COMPACT_ATOMS: atom_id res chain seq x y z
N MET A 1 -9.19 26.65 14.51
CA MET A 1 -9.21 26.07 13.14
C MET A 1 -10.65 25.78 12.81
N SER A 2 -11.13 26.06 11.59
CA SER A 2 -12.52 25.74 11.23
C SER A 2 -12.67 24.22 11.16
N ASN A 3 -13.63 23.69 11.92
CA ASN A 3 -14.03 22.28 11.89
C ASN A 3 -14.64 21.99 10.50
N LYS A 4 -13.87 21.31 9.63
CA LYS A 4 -14.32 20.99 8.28
C LYS A 4 -15.18 19.74 8.30
N LYS A 5 -16.17 19.71 7.40
CA LYS A 5 -16.95 18.50 7.16
C LYS A 5 -16.47 17.78 5.92
N VAL A 6 -15.87 16.61 6.09
CA VAL A 6 -15.25 15.82 5.02
C VAL A 6 -15.99 14.48 4.87
N ILE A 7 -16.32 14.13 3.64
CA ILE A 7 -16.81 12.79 3.32
C ILE A 7 -15.77 12.04 2.50
N ILE A 8 -15.39 10.84 2.94
CA ILE A 8 -14.49 9.95 2.22
C ILE A 8 -15.31 8.81 1.61
N ILE A 9 -15.25 8.64 0.29
CA ILE A 9 -15.93 7.56 -0.44
C ILE A 9 -14.89 6.51 -0.82
N GLY A 10 -15.01 5.31 -0.27
CA GLY A 10 -14.12 4.19 -0.56
C GLY A 10 -14.33 3.00 0.36
N PRO A 11 -13.61 1.87 0.15
CA PRO A 11 -13.64 0.77 1.08
C PRO A 11 -13.17 1.23 2.47
N ALA A 12 -13.88 0.79 3.50
CA ALA A 12 -13.54 0.99 4.90
C ALA A 12 -13.97 -0.26 5.68
N PHE A 13 -13.70 -0.34 6.96
CA PHE A 13 -14.17 -1.44 7.79
C PHE A 13 -15.67 -1.76 7.50
N PRO A 14 -16.07 -3.03 7.39
CA PRO A 14 -15.31 -4.26 7.63
C PRO A 14 -14.49 -4.80 6.45
N PHE A 15 -14.30 -4.04 5.37
CA PHE A 15 -13.45 -4.49 4.27
C PHE A 15 -11.99 -4.56 4.71
N ARG A 16 -11.30 -5.66 4.32
CA ARG A 16 -9.87 -5.85 4.55
C ARG A 16 -9.02 -5.31 3.39
N GLY A 17 -7.76 -5.03 3.69
CA GLY A 17 -6.73 -4.72 2.70
C GLY A 17 -6.28 -3.26 2.68
N GLY A 18 -5.21 -3.00 1.93
CA GLY A 18 -4.48 -1.73 1.98
C GLY A 18 -5.32 -0.49 1.73
N ILE A 19 -6.31 -0.55 0.81
CA ILE A 19 -7.17 0.60 0.51
C ILE A 19 -8.12 0.90 1.67
N ALA A 20 -8.69 -0.12 2.31
CA ALA A 20 -9.58 0.06 3.46
C ALA A 20 -8.80 0.63 4.66
N ASN A 21 -7.63 0.05 4.95
CA ASN A 21 -6.74 0.54 6.01
C ASN A 21 -6.29 1.98 5.78
N PHE A 22 -5.98 2.33 4.52
CA PHE A 22 -5.65 3.71 4.15
C PHE A 22 -6.81 4.67 4.44
N ASN A 23 -8.02 4.34 4.00
CA ASN A 23 -9.19 5.21 4.19
C ASN A 23 -9.56 5.35 5.66
N ASN A 24 -9.43 4.28 6.45
CA ASN A 24 -9.64 4.33 7.90
C ASN A 24 -8.60 5.24 8.57
N ALA A 25 -7.32 5.12 8.21
CA ALA A 25 -6.25 5.96 8.76
C ALA A 25 -6.38 7.43 8.33
N LEU A 26 -6.78 7.69 7.09
CA LEU A 26 -7.07 9.04 6.60
C LEU A 26 -8.23 9.68 7.39
N ALA A 27 -9.30 8.91 7.61
CA ALA A 27 -10.43 9.39 8.40
C ALA A 27 -10.02 9.63 9.87
N GLN A 28 -9.17 8.77 10.43
CA GLN A 28 -8.67 8.96 11.80
C GLN A 28 -7.85 10.26 11.92
N GLU A 29 -7.00 10.57 10.95
CA GLU A 29 -6.22 11.81 10.95
C GLU A 29 -7.14 13.05 10.89
N TYR A 30 -8.19 13.05 10.06
CA TYR A 30 -9.19 14.13 10.07
C TYR A 30 -9.91 14.26 11.42
N TYR A 31 -10.30 13.13 12.00
CA TYR A 31 -10.94 13.11 13.32
C TYR A 31 -10.01 13.66 14.41
N ASP A 32 -8.75 13.25 14.43
CA ASP A 32 -7.75 13.70 15.40
C ASP A 32 -7.45 15.21 15.29
N ARG A 33 -7.61 15.78 14.10
CA ARG A 33 -7.54 17.23 13.84
C ARG A 33 -8.80 18.00 14.29
N GLY A 34 -9.85 17.28 14.69
CA GLY A 34 -11.15 17.85 15.10
C GLY A 34 -12.11 18.12 13.96
N ASP A 35 -11.90 17.54 12.77
CA ASP A 35 -12.82 17.64 11.65
C ASP A 35 -14.00 16.66 11.77
N ASP A 36 -15.17 17.03 11.19
CA ASP A 36 -16.34 16.14 11.07
C ASP A 36 -16.15 15.24 9.84
N VAL A 37 -15.66 14.03 10.06
CA VAL A 37 -15.38 13.08 8.98
C VAL A 37 -16.38 11.92 8.96
N THR A 38 -16.87 11.59 7.77
CA THR A 38 -17.72 10.42 7.54
C THR A 38 -17.16 9.57 6.37
N LEU A 39 -17.02 8.27 6.61
CA LEU A 39 -16.68 7.29 5.59
C LEU A 39 -17.94 6.69 4.95
N TYR A 40 -18.09 6.84 3.63
CA TYR A 40 -19.10 6.18 2.82
C TYR A 40 -18.51 4.93 2.17
N SER A 41 -18.72 3.78 2.81
CA SER A 41 -18.21 2.48 2.37
C SER A 41 -19.23 1.67 1.58
N PHE A 42 -18.81 0.55 1.04
CA PHE A 42 -19.61 -0.33 0.21
C PHE A 42 -20.43 -1.32 1.04
N LYS A 43 -21.71 -1.47 0.66
CA LYS A 43 -22.51 -2.64 1.03
C LYS A 43 -22.18 -3.82 0.10
N LEU A 44 -21.90 -3.51 -1.18
CA LEU A 44 -21.40 -4.46 -2.18
C LEU A 44 -20.31 -3.77 -2.99
N GLN A 45 -19.05 -4.19 -2.78
CA GLN A 45 -17.90 -3.67 -3.53
C GLN A 45 -17.72 -4.42 -4.86
N TYR A 46 -17.67 -5.75 -4.80
CA TYR A 46 -17.58 -6.62 -5.96
C TYR A 46 -18.66 -7.70 -5.90
N PRO A 47 -19.33 -8.02 -7.01
CA PRO A 47 -20.06 -9.28 -7.12
C PRO A 47 -19.17 -10.46 -6.78
N GLY A 48 -19.70 -11.49 -6.07
CA GLY A 48 -18.90 -12.59 -5.55
C GLY A 48 -18.03 -13.31 -6.60
N PHE A 49 -18.53 -13.43 -7.84
CA PHE A 49 -17.79 -14.07 -8.94
C PHE A 49 -16.59 -13.26 -9.48
N LEU A 50 -16.48 -11.96 -9.11
CA LEU A 50 -15.35 -11.09 -9.49
C LEU A 50 -14.28 -11.01 -8.42
N PHE A 51 -14.51 -11.57 -7.24
CA PHE A 51 -13.54 -11.53 -6.15
C PHE A 51 -12.74 -12.83 -6.09
N PRO A 52 -11.42 -12.79 -6.27
CA PRO A 52 -10.58 -14.00 -6.34
C PRO A 52 -10.24 -14.61 -4.98
N GLY A 53 -10.55 -13.93 -3.86
CA GLY A 53 -10.21 -14.37 -2.51
C GLY A 53 -11.35 -15.08 -1.78
N THR A 54 -11.05 -15.66 -0.61
CA THR A 54 -12.03 -16.39 0.25
C THR A 54 -12.99 -15.45 0.96
N THR A 55 -12.54 -14.28 1.41
CA THR A 55 -13.38 -13.25 2.04
C THR A 55 -12.86 -11.84 1.75
N GLN A 56 -13.80 -10.89 1.62
CA GLN A 56 -13.49 -9.46 1.48
C GLN A 56 -13.45 -8.74 2.83
N TYR A 57 -13.78 -9.42 3.92
CA TYR A 57 -14.01 -8.83 5.23
C TYR A 57 -12.93 -9.20 6.22
N GLU A 58 -12.64 -8.28 7.12
CA GLU A 58 -11.76 -8.42 8.26
C GLU A 58 -12.57 -8.84 9.49
N SER A 59 -11.99 -9.72 10.34
CA SER A 59 -12.52 -10.05 11.65
C SER A 59 -11.96 -9.06 12.67
N GLY A 60 -12.81 -8.48 13.50
CA GLY A 60 -12.41 -7.55 14.54
C GLY A 60 -13.48 -6.52 14.84
N ASP A 61 -13.17 -5.60 15.75
CA ASP A 61 -14.05 -4.50 16.11
C ASP A 61 -13.91 -3.32 15.15
N ALA A 62 -15.02 -2.63 14.88
CA ALA A 62 -15.00 -1.39 14.12
C ALA A 62 -14.13 -0.33 14.84
N PRO A 63 -13.39 0.52 14.10
CA PRO A 63 -12.70 1.67 14.69
C PRO A 63 -13.68 2.53 15.49
N LYS A 64 -13.40 2.71 16.80
CA LYS A 64 -14.37 3.30 17.75
C LYS A 64 -14.73 4.77 17.46
N ASN A 65 -13.83 5.50 16.82
CA ASN A 65 -13.99 6.95 16.62
C ASN A 65 -14.41 7.34 15.20
N LEU A 66 -14.64 6.35 14.31
CA LEU A 66 -14.95 6.63 12.91
C LEU A 66 -16.44 6.43 12.61
N ASN A 67 -17.04 7.41 11.95
CA ASN A 67 -18.40 7.32 11.43
C ASN A 67 -18.39 6.62 10.06
N ILE A 68 -18.63 5.32 10.03
CA ILE A 68 -18.61 4.50 8.81
C ILE A 68 -20.04 4.15 8.40
N LYS A 69 -20.44 4.60 7.21
CA LYS A 69 -21.76 4.32 6.60
C LYS A 69 -21.61 3.34 5.44
N THR A 70 -22.00 2.11 5.64
CA THR A 70 -21.94 1.04 4.62
C THR A 70 -23.17 1.11 3.70
N LEU A 71 -23.13 1.96 2.67
CA LEU A 71 -24.29 2.33 1.86
C LEU A 71 -24.17 2.03 0.37
N ILE A 72 -22.96 1.98 -0.19
CA ILE A 72 -22.75 1.98 -1.64
C ILE A 72 -22.86 0.55 -2.19
N ASN A 73 -23.66 0.40 -3.25
CA ASN A 73 -23.68 -0.80 -4.07
C ASN A 73 -23.07 -0.47 -5.43
N SER A 74 -21.91 -1.06 -5.75
CA SER A 74 -21.10 -0.72 -6.92
C SER A 74 -21.79 -0.99 -8.28
N VAL A 75 -22.85 -1.80 -8.31
CA VAL A 75 -23.53 -2.22 -9.55
C VAL A 75 -24.98 -1.75 -9.64
N ASN A 76 -25.50 -0.99 -8.67
CA ASN A 76 -26.88 -0.55 -8.66
C ASN A 76 -27.01 0.98 -8.89
N PRO A 77 -27.41 1.46 -10.09
CA PRO A 77 -27.53 2.89 -10.40
C PRO A 77 -28.54 3.64 -9.51
N PHE A 78 -29.64 3.01 -9.12
CA PHE A 78 -30.61 3.64 -8.20
C PHE A 78 -30.01 3.91 -6.82
N ASN A 79 -29.13 3.02 -6.36
CA ASN A 79 -28.40 3.22 -5.12
C ASN A 79 -27.46 4.44 -5.23
N TRP A 80 -26.79 4.65 -6.37
CA TRP A 80 -25.87 5.77 -6.57
C TRP A 80 -26.58 7.12 -6.45
N ILE A 81 -27.81 7.24 -6.98
CA ILE A 81 -28.66 8.43 -6.84
C ILE A 81 -29.00 8.70 -5.35
N ASN A 82 -29.37 7.64 -4.62
CA ASN A 82 -29.70 7.77 -3.20
C ASN A 82 -28.47 8.16 -2.34
N VAL A 83 -27.30 7.61 -2.66
CA VAL A 83 -26.04 7.96 -2.00
C VAL A 83 -25.70 9.44 -2.25
N ALA A 84 -25.77 9.89 -3.50
CA ALA A 84 -25.51 11.29 -3.84
C ALA A 84 -26.48 12.26 -3.13
N ARG A 85 -27.79 11.90 -3.03
CA ARG A 85 -28.77 12.71 -2.29
C ARG A 85 -28.41 12.82 -0.79
N LYS A 86 -27.97 11.73 -0.17
CA LYS A 86 -27.53 11.74 1.23
C LYS A 86 -26.30 12.64 1.43
N ILE A 87 -25.29 12.52 0.57
CA ILE A 87 -24.11 13.37 0.63
C ILE A 87 -24.46 14.85 0.45
N ASN A 88 -25.34 15.17 -0.51
CA ASN A 88 -25.82 16.55 -0.71
C ASN A 88 -26.56 17.11 0.50
N ALA A 89 -27.33 16.28 1.21
CA ALA A 89 -28.05 16.68 2.43
C ALA A 89 -27.09 16.94 3.61
N GLU A 90 -25.96 16.26 3.67
CA GLU A 90 -24.92 16.47 4.69
C GLU A 90 -24.10 17.74 4.47
N LYS A 91 -24.11 18.30 3.25
CA LYS A 91 -23.40 19.54 2.87
C LYS A 91 -21.94 19.56 3.30
N PRO A 92 -21.12 18.58 2.89
CA PRO A 92 -19.69 18.58 3.22
C PRO A 92 -18.98 19.75 2.53
N ASP A 93 -17.86 20.21 3.10
CA ASP A 93 -16.99 21.19 2.49
C ASP A 93 -16.36 20.63 1.23
N TYR A 94 -15.94 19.37 1.27
CA TYR A 94 -15.48 18.60 0.11
C TYR A 94 -15.65 17.10 0.30
N VAL A 95 -15.52 16.38 -0.82
CA VAL A 95 -15.59 14.91 -0.87
C VAL A 95 -14.28 14.36 -1.39
N VAL A 96 -13.71 13.40 -0.69
CA VAL A 96 -12.56 12.61 -1.13
C VAL A 96 -13.05 11.27 -1.69
N VAL A 97 -12.70 10.96 -2.93
CA VAL A 97 -13.09 9.69 -3.58
C VAL A 97 -11.86 8.86 -3.84
N ARG A 98 -11.83 7.63 -3.30
CA ARG A 98 -10.78 6.66 -3.59
C ARG A 98 -11.06 5.97 -4.92
N TYR A 99 -10.10 6.02 -5.85
CA TYR A 99 -10.20 5.39 -7.16
C TYR A 99 -9.02 4.47 -7.43
N TRP A 100 -9.29 3.19 -7.70
CA TRP A 100 -8.23 2.16 -7.84
C TRP A 100 -8.42 1.25 -9.05
N LEU A 101 -9.61 1.22 -9.66
CA LEU A 101 -9.93 0.29 -10.75
C LEU A 101 -11.03 0.87 -11.65
N PRO A 102 -10.90 0.76 -13.00
CA PRO A 102 -11.91 1.26 -13.94
C PRO A 102 -13.33 0.71 -13.73
N PHE A 103 -13.48 -0.52 -13.24
CA PHE A 103 -14.77 -1.10 -12.85
C PHE A 103 -15.58 -0.20 -11.89
N MET A 104 -14.91 0.56 -11.03
CA MET A 104 -15.58 1.46 -10.07
C MET A 104 -16.03 2.79 -10.70
N ALA A 105 -15.55 3.11 -11.90
CA ALA A 105 -15.79 4.40 -12.53
C ALA A 105 -17.28 4.71 -12.77
N PRO A 106 -18.15 3.78 -13.23
CA PRO A 106 -19.58 4.07 -13.39
C PRO A 106 -20.24 4.47 -12.07
N CYS A 107 -19.97 3.74 -11.00
CA CYS A 107 -20.52 4.01 -9.68
C CYS A 107 -20.00 5.35 -9.12
N LEU A 108 -18.70 5.46 -8.92
CA LEU A 108 -18.07 6.62 -8.30
C LEU A 108 -18.24 7.89 -9.14
N GLY A 109 -18.09 7.78 -10.47
CA GLY A 109 -18.25 8.91 -11.38
C GLY A 109 -19.69 9.39 -11.49
N THR A 110 -20.70 8.51 -11.34
CA THR A 110 -22.10 8.92 -11.31
C THR A 110 -22.46 9.59 -9.99
N ILE A 111 -22.04 9.02 -8.86
CA ILE A 111 -22.21 9.67 -7.55
C ILE A 111 -21.61 11.07 -7.61
N ALA A 112 -20.36 11.21 -8.03
CA ALA A 112 -19.66 12.49 -8.14
C ALA A 112 -20.42 13.53 -8.99
N ARG A 113 -20.95 13.14 -10.16
CA ARG A 113 -21.73 14.04 -11.03
C ARG A 113 -23.05 14.51 -10.45
N LEU A 114 -23.63 13.72 -9.53
CA LEU A 114 -24.91 14.04 -8.89
C LEU A 114 -24.73 14.89 -7.63
N LEU A 115 -23.49 15.14 -7.20
CA LEU A 115 -23.23 16.07 -6.11
C LEU A 115 -23.48 17.53 -6.52
N ASN A 116 -23.85 18.35 -5.54
CA ASN A 116 -23.99 19.78 -5.74
C ASN A 116 -22.64 20.37 -6.21
N LYS A 117 -22.65 21.21 -7.24
CA LYS A 117 -21.45 21.84 -7.83
C LYS A 117 -20.62 22.68 -6.85
N LYS A 118 -21.21 23.07 -5.72
CA LYS A 118 -20.49 23.74 -4.62
C LYS A 118 -19.60 22.79 -3.84
N ILE A 119 -19.90 21.47 -3.83
CA ILE A 119 -19.11 20.45 -3.16
C ILE A 119 -17.96 20.08 -4.09
N LYS A 120 -16.73 20.37 -3.70
CA LYS A 120 -15.54 20.02 -4.45
C LYS A 120 -15.17 18.55 -4.25
N ILE A 121 -14.64 17.93 -5.31
CA ILE A 121 -14.35 16.50 -5.34
C ILE A 121 -12.86 16.29 -5.61
N LEU A 122 -12.17 15.73 -4.60
CA LEU A 122 -10.80 15.24 -4.73
C LEU A 122 -10.81 13.74 -5.01
N ALA A 123 -10.16 13.31 -6.07
CA ALA A 123 -9.87 11.89 -6.29
C ALA A 123 -8.47 11.53 -5.79
N ILE A 124 -8.37 10.56 -4.87
CA ILE A 124 -7.11 9.89 -4.56
C ILE A 124 -7.03 8.66 -5.48
N THR A 125 -6.09 8.65 -6.40
CA THR A 125 -5.98 7.63 -7.44
C THR A 125 -4.81 6.70 -7.19
N ASP A 126 -5.10 5.39 -7.01
CA ASP A 126 -4.08 4.35 -6.90
C ASP A 126 -3.54 3.94 -8.27
N ASN A 127 -4.46 3.76 -9.24
CA ASN A 127 -4.15 3.47 -10.62
C ASN A 127 -5.22 4.07 -11.54
N VAL A 128 -4.81 4.74 -12.60
CA VAL A 128 -5.69 5.22 -13.67
C VAL A 128 -5.60 4.35 -14.92
N ILE A 129 -4.49 3.64 -15.07
CA ILE A 129 -4.27 2.61 -16.09
C ILE A 129 -4.04 1.30 -15.35
N PRO A 130 -4.92 0.29 -15.49
CA PRO A 130 -4.74 -0.99 -14.81
C PRO A 130 -3.55 -1.77 -15.39
N HIS A 131 -2.92 -2.61 -14.56
CA HIS A 131 -1.84 -3.50 -15.00
C HIS A 131 -2.31 -4.50 -16.06
N GLU A 132 -3.54 -4.99 -15.91
CA GLU A 132 -4.23 -5.84 -16.89
C GLU A 132 -5.32 -5.03 -17.59
N LYS A 133 -5.05 -4.58 -18.80
CA LYS A 133 -5.97 -3.76 -19.59
C LYS A 133 -7.13 -4.60 -20.12
N ARG A 134 -8.34 -4.06 -19.97
CA ARG A 134 -9.58 -4.62 -20.54
C ARG A 134 -10.23 -3.62 -21.50
N ILE A 135 -11.04 -4.14 -22.40
CA ILE A 135 -11.83 -3.32 -23.33
C ILE A 135 -12.76 -2.41 -22.51
N GLY A 136 -12.72 -1.09 -22.75
CA GLY A 136 -13.53 -0.10 -22.05
C GLY A 136 -12.86 0.60 -20.87
N ASP A 137 -11.74 0.10 -20.33
CA ASP A 137 -11.06 0.71 -19.17
C ASP A 137 -10.74 2.19 -19.37
N THR A 138 -10.23 2.56 -20.54
CA THR A 138 -9.93 3.96 -20.88
C THR A 138 -11.17 4.85 -20.86
N LEU A 139 -12.31 4.34 -21.38
CA LEU A 139 -13.58 5.07 -21.40
C LEU A 139 -14.10 5.28 -19.96
N PHE A 140 -14.07 4.24 -19.15
CA PHE A 140 -14.50 4.28 -17.76
C PHE A 140 -13.62 5.23 -16.93
N THR A 141 -12.30 5.15 -17.08
CA THR A 141 -11.39 6.09 -16.41
C THR A 141 -11.65 7.53 -16.82
N ARG A 142 -11.84 7.81 -18.13
CA ARG A 142 -12.22 9.16 -18.61
C ARG A 142 -13.55 9.62 -18.02
N TYR A 143 -14.52 8.71 -17.92
CA TYR A 143 -15.81 9.03 -17.32
C TYR A 143 -15.65 9.45 -15.87
N PHE A 144 -14.86 8.76 -15.07
CA PHE A 144 -14.59 9.11 -13.68
C PHE A 144 -13.78 10.41 -13.57
N VAL A 145 -12.65 10.52 -14.26
CA VAL A 145 -11.76 11.68 -14.18
C VAL A 145 -12.49 12.98 -14.50
N LYS A 146 -13.39 13.00 -15.49
CA LYS A 146 -14.21 14.16 -15.83
C LYS A 146 -15.24 14.57 -14.77
N SER A 147 -15.38 13.80 -13.68
CA SER A 147 -16.31 14.10 -12.59
C SER A 147 -15.64 14.68 -11.33
N CYS A 148 -14.32 14.82 -11.34
CA CYS A 148 -13.54 15.28 -10.20
C CYS A 148 -12.89 16.64 -10.48
N ASP A 149 -12.73 17.47 -9.43
CA ASP A 149 -12.16 18.79 -9.51
C ASP A 149 -10.63 18.77 -9.31
N ALA A 150 -10.15 17.90 -8.43
CA ALA A 150 -8.74 17.78 -8.08
C ALA A 150 -8.32 16.32 -7.95
N PHE A 151 -7.01 16.08 -8.06
CA PHE A 151 -6.44 14.74 -8.05
C PHE A 151 -5.20 14.67 -7.16
N LEU A 152 -5.11 13.59 -6.40
CA LEU A 152 -3.93 13.21 -5.66
C LEU A 152 -3.52 11.80 -6.11
N THR A 153 -2.25 11.63 -6.41
CA THR A 153 -1.66 10.33 -6.72
C THR A 153 -0.63 9.95 -5.68
N LEU A 154 -0.44 8.65 -5.46
CA LEU A 154 0.48 8.12 -4.45
C LEU A 154 1.84 7.70 -5.05
N SER A 155 2.03 7.89 -6.37
CA SER A 155 3.31 7.75 -7.08
C SER A 155 3.38 8.75 -8.24
N ALA A 156 4.60 9.13 -8.64
CA ALA A 156 4.82 9.99 -9.79
C ALA A 156 4.38 9.32 -11.09
N SER A 157 4.59 8.00 -11.22
CA SER A 157 4.16 7.25 -12.40
C SER A 157 2.64 7.30 -12.63
N VAL A 158 1.83 7.25 -11.56
CA VAL A 158 0.37 7.42 -11.65
C VAL A 158 0.00 8.86 -12.00
N LEU A 159 0.76 9.86 -11.54
CA LEU A 159 0.56 11.26 -11.92
C LEU A 159 0.79 11.49 -13.43
N ASP A 160 1.82 10.85 -13.99
CA ASP A 160 2.11 10.88 -15.42
C ASP A 160 1.00 10.18 -16.22
N ASP A 161 0.54 9.02 -15.76
CA ASP A 161 -0.59 8.32 -16.36
C ASP A 161 -1.88 9.14 -16.30
N LEU A 162 -2.16 9.82 -15.18
CA LEU A 162 -3.31 10.69 -15.03
C LEU A 162 -3.27 11.86 -16.03
N SER A 163 -2.09 12.35 -16.37
CA SER A 163 -1.90 13.43 -17.34
C SER A 163 -2.38 13.08 -18.75
N LYS A 164 -2.56 11.79 -19.06
CA LYS A 164 -3.17 11.29 -20.31
C LYS A 164 -4.70 11.44 -20.34
N PHE A 165 -5.33 11.69 -19.18
CA PHE A 165 -6.79 11.78 -19.03
C PHE A 165 -7.28 13.18 -18.68
N THR A 166 -6.44 14.03 -18.09
CA THR A 166 -6.79 15.41 -17.71
C THR A 166 -5.59 16.35 -17.76
N ASN A 167 -5.86 17.60 -18.22
CA ASN A 167 -4.89 18.68 -18.24
C ASN A 167 -5.03 19.62 -17.03
N THR A 168 -5.83 19.24 -16.02
CA THR A 168 -5.98 20.08 -14.83
C THR A 168 -4.63 20.34 -14.15
N THR A 169 -4.44 21.55 -13.66
CA THR A 169 -3.30 21.92 -12.81
C THR A 169 -3.51 21.53 -11.34
N PHE A 170 -4.76 21.19 -10.96
CA PHE A 170 -5.12 20.76 -9.61
C PHE A 170 -4.86 19.27 -9.44
N LYS A 171 -3.60 18.87 -9.62
CA LYS A 171 -3.14 17.51 -9.39
C LYS A 171 -1.79 17.53 -8.70
N LYS A 172 -1.57 16.62 -7.76
CA LYS A 172 -0.35 16.54 -6.94
C LYS A 172 0.01 15.09 -6.65
N PHE A 173 1.29 14.79 -6.70
CA PHE A 173 1.85 13.59 -6.10
C PHE A 173 2.14 13.85 -4.62
N ILE A 174 1.61 12.99 -3.74
CA ILE A 174 1.99 12.93 -2.34
C ILE A 174 2.26 11.45 -2.03
N PRO A 175 3.44 11.10 -1.50
CA PRO A 175 3.77 9.71 -1.20
C PRO A 175 2.76 9.11 -0.22
N HIS A 176 2.56 7.80 -0.33
CA HIS A 176 1.71 7.05 0.60
C HIS A 176 2.20 7.22 2.04
N PRO A 177 1.35 7.62 2.99
CA PRO A 177 1.73 7.71 4.39
C PRO A 177 2.11 6.34 4.98
N ILE A 178 2.87 6.35 6.07
CA ILE A 178 3.24 5.12 6.77
C ILE A 178 2.02 4.47 7.43
N TYR A 179 2.05 3.14 7.51
CA TYR A 179 1.05 2.38 8.25
C TYR A 179 1.47 2.25 9.72
N ASN A 180 0.67 2.78 10.62
CA ASN A 180 0.82 2.64 12.08
C ASN A 180 -0.18 1.64 12.69
N VAL A 181 -0.88 0.88 11.83
CA VAL A 181 -1.96 -0.04 12.24
C VAL A 181 -1.45 -1.41 12.73
N PHE A 182 -0.15 -1.66 12.63
CA PHE A 182 0.46 -2.94 13.00
C PHE A 182 1.08 -2.95 14.42
N GLY A 183 0.80 -1.91 15.21
CA GLY A 183 1.32 -1.73 16.57
C GLY A 183 2.72 -1.11 16.61
N ASP A 184 3.24 -0.95 17.82
CA ASP A 184 4.51 -0.31 18.08
C ASP A 184 5.70 -1.23 17.75
N LYS A 185 6.84 -0.61 17.42
CA LYS A 185 8.11 -1.29 17.23
C LYS A 185 8.52 -2.00 18.54
N ILE A 186 8.95 -3.24 18.42
CA ILE A 186 9.46 -4.05 19.53
C ILE A 186 10.97 -4.31 19.36
N PRO A 187 11.71 -4.63 20.44
CA PRO A 187 13.11 -5.05 20.33
C PRO A 187 13.27 -6.26 19.39
N LYS A 188 14.37 -6.27 18.63
CA LYS A 188 14.68 -7.33 17.65
C LYS A 188 14.75 -8.71 18.29
N GLU A 189 15.36 -8.78 19.47
CA GLU A 189 15.50 -10.01 20.26
C GLU A 189 14.13 -10.59 20.64
N LYS A 190 13.19 -9.72 21.02
CA LYS A 190 11.82 -10.13 21.35
C LYS A 190 11.06 -10.61 20.13
N ALA A 191 11.26 -9.98 18.98
CA ALA A 191 10.65 -10.40 17.72
C ALA A 191 11.19 -11.77 17.27
N ILE A 192 12.50 -11.99 17.39
CA ILE A 192 13.17 -13.26 17.10
C ILE A 192 12.61 -14.36 18.01
N GLU A 193 12.48 -14.12 19.31
CA GLU A 193 11.88 -15.05 20.27
C GLU A 193 10.44 -15.39 19.91
N ASN A 194 9.61 -14.39 19.61
CA ASN A 194 8.19 -14.56 19.24
C ASN A 194 8.01 -15.44 17.99
N LEU A 195 8.96 -15.39 17.05
CA LEU A 195 8.95 -16.20 15.82
C LEU A 195 9.66 -17.53 15.95
N GLY A 196 10.32 -17.82 17.09
CA GLY A 196 11.13 -19.03 17.32
C GLY A 196 12.34 -19.11 16.41
N LEU A 197 12.96 -17.96 16.07
CA LEU A 197 14.13 -17.89 15.21
C LEU A 197 15.43 -18.02 16.01
N ASN A 198 16.53 -18.38 15.33
CA ASN A 198 17.84 -18.41 15.96
C ASN A 198 18.40 -16.96 16.07
N PRO A 199 18.73 -16.49 17.28
CA PRO A 199 19.21 -15.11 17.51
C PRO A 199 20.57 -14.80 16.86
N ASN A 200 21.33 -15.82 16.49
CA ASN A 200 22.64 -15.64 15.84
C ASN A 200 22.55 -15.55 14.31
N ASP A 201 21.37 -15.83 13.73
CA ASP A 201 21.18 -15.77 12.31
C ASP A 201 20.91 -14.33 11.84
N LYS A 202 21.27 -14.06 10.57
CA LYS A 202 20.97 -12.84 9.83
C LYS A 202 19.69 -13.03 9.05
N HIS A 203 18.72 -12.13 9.20
CA HIS A 203 17.38 -12.32 8.66
C HIS A 203 17.02 -11.28 7.60
N LEU A 204 16.78 -11.71 6.38
CA LEU A 204 16.08 -10.95 5.35
C LEU A 204 14.60 -11.29 5.39
N LEU A 205 13.71 -10.35 5.05
CA LEU A 205 12.27 -10.58 4.99
C LEU A 205 11.73 -10.28 3.60
N PHE A 206 11.06 -11.26 3.00
CA PHE A 206 10.14 -11.10 1.87
C PHE A 206 8.70 -11.26 2.39
N PHE A 207 7.89 -10.20 2.27
CA PHE A 207 6.60 -10.12 2.96
C PHE A 207 5.40 -9.90 2.04
N GLY A 208 4.25 -10.47 2.44
CA GLY A 208 2.93 -10.27 1.83
C GLY A 208 2.59 -11.33 0.76
N PHE A 209 1.42 -11.21 0.12
CA PHE A 209 0.95 -12.20 -0.87
C PHE A 209 2.01 -12.48 -1.92
N VAL A 210 2.36 -13.75 -2.10
CA VAL A 210 3.33 -14.18 -3.11
C VAL A 210 2.63 -14.27 -4.47
N ARG A 211 3.10 -13.45 -5.44
CA ARG A 211 2.66 -13.42 -6.83
C ARG A 211 3.86 -13.24 -7.74
N LYS A 212 3.78 -13.73 -8.98
CA LYS A 212 4.89 -13.69 -9.96
C LYS A 212 5.50 -12.30 -10.14
N TYR A 213 4.66 -11.26 -10.18
CA TYR A 213 5.16 -9.89 -10.33
C TYR A 213 6.02 -9.40 -9.16
N LYS A 214 5.90 -10.00 -7.96
CA LYS A 214 6.72 -9.66 -6.80
C LYS A 214 8.13 -10.25 -6.83
N GLY A 215 8.41 -11.14 -7.79
CA GLY A 215 9.76 -11.60 -8.09
C GLY A 215 10.44 -12.38 -6.98
N LEU A 216 9.69 -13.22 -6.23
CA LEU A 216 10.30 -14.12 -5.25
C LEU A 216 11.36 -15.02 -5.89
N ASP A 217 11.16 -15.44 -7.13
CA ASP A 217 12.14 -16.23 -7.89
C ASP A 217 13.48 -15.49 -8.12
N LEU A 218 13.45 -14.15 -8.28
CA LEU A 218 14.67 -13.34 -8.37
C LEU A 218 15.41 -13.33 -7.03
N MET A 219 14.67 -13.23 -5.94
CA MET A 219 15.23 -13.28 -4.59
C MET A 219 15.83 -14.63 -4.27
N LEU A 220 15.15 -15.73 -4.61
CA LEU A 220 15.66 -17.11 -4.41
C LEU A 220 16.94 -17.34 -5.21
N LYS A 221 16.99 -16.88 -6.47
CA LYS A 221 18.21 -16.96 -7.28
C LYS A 221 19.36 -16.17 -6.67
N ALA A 222 19.09 -15.00 -6.10
CA ALA A 222 20.10 -14.23 -5.37
C ALA A 222 20.59 -14.96 -4.11
N MET A 223 19.68 -15.61 -3.36
CA MET A 223 20.06 -16.44 -2.21
C MET A 223 20.96 -17.64 -2.58
N GLY A 224 20.90 -18.09 -3.82
CA GLY A 224 21.80 -19.13 -4.34
C GLY A 224 23.27 -18.72 -4.46
N ASP A 225 23.61 -17.44 -4.33
CA ASP A 225 25.00 -16.94 -4.38
C ASP A 225 25.81 -17.52 -3.21
N SER A 226 26.98 -18.09 -3.52
CA SER A 226 27.86 -18.74 -2.54
C SER A 226 28.31 -17.79 -1.40
N ARG A 227 28.46 -16.50 -1.68
CA ARG A 227 28.80 -15.47 -0.69
C ARG A 227 27.69 -15.31 0.35
N ILE A 228 26.41 -15.35 -0.07
CA ILE A 228 25.25 -15.26 0.83
C ILE A 228 25.18 -16.51 1.70
N LYS A 229 25.38 -17.69 1.12
CA LYS A 229 25.43 -18.97 1.85
C LYS A 229 26.53 -18.95 2.92
N SER A 230 27.74 -18.49 2.57
CA SER A 230 28.87 -18.43 3.51
C SER A 230 28.67 -17.43 4.65
N LEU A 231 27.85 -16.40 4.47
CA LEU A 231 27.50 -15.42 5.51
C LEU A 231 26.40 -15.91 6.47
N GLY A 232 25.81 -17.09 6.23
CA GLY A 232 24.78 -17.67 7.07
C GLY A 232 23.44 -16.89 7.05
N ILE A 233 23.15 -16.20 5.93
CA ILE A 233 21.95 -15.36 5.82
C ILE A 233 20.73 -16.25 5.60
N LYS A 234 19.63 -15.96 6.32
CA LYS A 234 18.34 -16.60 6.18
C LYS A 234 17.33 -15.64 5.51
N LEU A 235 16.49 -16.17 4.65
CA LEU A 235 15.37 -15.45 4.06
C LEU A 235 14.07 -15.95 4.68
N ILE A 236 13.38 -15.06 5.38
CA ILE A 236 12.01 -15.30 5.85
C ILE A 236 11.07 -14.94 4.70
N ILE A 237 10.28 -15.91 4.23
CA ILE A 237 9.21 -15.71 3.26
C ILE A 237 7.90 -15.78 4.04
N ALA A 238 7.21 -14.65 4.24
CA ALA A 238 6.03 -14.57 5.08
C ALA A 238 4.83 -14.03 4.29
N GLY A 239 3.83 -14.88 4.06
CA GLY A 239 2.58 -14.54 3.39
C GLY A 239 2.02 -15.63 2.50
N GLU A 240 0.74 -15.50 2.20
CA GLU A 240 -0.05 -16.46 1.44
C GLU A 240 0.38 -16.51 -0.03
N PHE A 241 0.50 -17.70 -0.59
CA PHE A 241 0.83 -17.92 -2.00
C PHE A 241 -0.44 -17.91 -2.85
N TYR A 242 -0.47 -17.04 -3.84
CA TYR A 242 -1.53 -16.96 -4.85
C TYR A 242 -1.15 -17.64 -6.17
N ASP A 243 0.14 -17.92 -6.36
CA ASP A 243 0.67 -18.74 -7.45
C ASP A 243 1.05 -20.13 -6.91
N ASP A 244 1.36 -21.06 -7.82
CA ASP A 244 1.76 -22.41 -7.44
C ASP A 244 3.06 -22.41 -6.60
N LYS A 245 2.92 -22.77 -5.34
CA LYS A 245 4.02 -22.84 -4.38
C LYS A 245 5.08 -23.88 -4.77
N THR A 246 4.68 -24.93 -5.50
CA THR A 246 5.56 -26.03 -5.92
C THR A 246 6.72 -25.54 -6.77
N GLU A 247 6.49 -24.53 -7.63
CA GLU A 247 7.52 -23.91 -8.47
C GLU A 247 8.66 -23.33 -7.60
N TYR A 248 8.31 -22.66 -6.50
CA TYR A 248 9.31 -22.07 -5.59
C TYR A 248 10.01 -23.13 -4.72
N ILE A 249 9.33 -24.17 -4.28
CA ILE A 249 9.92 -25.28 -3.53
C ILE A 249 10.96 -26.01 -4.36
N ASN A 250 10.64 -26.32 -5.61
CA ASN A 250 11.58 -26.95 -6.53
C ASN A 250 12.82 -26.06 -6.78
N MET A 251 12.61 -24.75 -6.97
CA MET A 251 13.72 -23.80 -7.13
C MET A 251 14.63 -23.74 -5.89
N ILE A 252 14.08 -23.80 -4.68
CA ILE A 252 14.85 -23.83 -3.42
C ILE A 252 15.74 -25.07 -3.39
N ALA A 253 15.20 -26.24 -3.75
CA ALA A 253 15.95 -27.50 -3.81
C ALA A 253 17.04 -27.47 -4.90
N ASP A 254 16.69 -27.01 -6.11
CA ASP A 254 17.65 -26.93 -7.24
C ASP A 254 18.82 -25.98 -6.92
N LEU A 255 18.60 -24.93 -6.14
CA LEU A 255 19.63 -23.98 -5.71
C LEU A 255 20.41 -24.46 -4.48
N GLY A 256 19.96 -25.52 -3.80
CA GLY A 256 20.54 -26.04 -2.55
C GLY A 256 20.57 -24.96 -1.46
N ILE A 257 19.42 -24.33 -1.20
CA ILE A 257 19.27 -23.25 -0.20
C ILE A 257 18.20 -23.53 0.85
N GLU A 258 17.78 -24.79 1.02
CA GLU A 258 16.73 -25.18 1.94
C GLU A 258 16.99 -24.69 3.36
N GLU A 259 18.24 -24.84 3.83
CA GLU A 259 18.65 -24.38 5.15
C GLU A 259 18.66 -22.84 5.29
N ASN A 260 18.66 -22.11 4.18
CA ASN A 260 18.64 -20.64 4.17
C ASN A 260 17.25 -20.04 4.09
N ILE A 261 16.19 -20.87 3.97
CA ILE A 261 14.82 -20.41 3.78
C ILE A 261 13.95 -20.77 4.98
N ILE A 262 13.26 -19.76 5.51
CA ILE A 262 12.23 -19.90 6.55
C ILE A 262 10.90 -19.53 5.93
N MET A 263 10.07 -20.53 5.60
CA MET A 263 8.82 -20.31 4.88
C MET A 263 7.62 -20.31 5.83
N LYS A 264 6.86 -19.21 5.84
CA LYS A 264 5.59 -19.01 6.55
C LYS A 264 4.53 -18.68 5.51
N SER A 265 3.86 -19.70 4.98
CA SER A 265 2.98 -19.60 3.80
C SER A 265 1.52 -19.29 4.12
N ASP A 266 1.20 -19.01 5.36
CA ASP A 266 -0.13 -18.64 5.80
C ASP A 266 -0.31 -17.12 5.77
N PHE A 267 -1.57 -16.66 5.80
CA PHE A 267 -1.89 -15.26 6.03
C PHE A 267 -1.32 -14.79 7.37
N ILE A 268 -0.59 -13.69 7.36
CA ILE A 268 -0.02 -13.11 8.59
C ILE A 268 -1.02 -12.13 9.20
N PRO A 269 -1.57 -12.42 10.38
CA PRO A 269 -2.48 -11.52 11.10
C PRO A 269 -1.82 -10.16 11.41
N ALA A 270 -2.61 -9.09 11.43
CA ALA A 270 -2.12 -7.72 11.62
C ALA A 270 -1.28 -7.54 12.90
N ASP A 271 -1.68 -8.18 14.01
CA ASP A 271 -0.97 -8.15 15.30
C ASP A 271 0.39 -8.86 15.28
N LYS A 272 0.63 -9.73 14.29
CA LYS A 272 1.88 -10.48 14.09
C LYS A 272 2.85 -9.83 13.11
N VAL A 273 2.40 -8.88 12.31
CA VAL A 273 3.24 -8.20 11.30
C VAL A 273 4.49 -7.59 11.92
N LYS A 274 4.35 -6.94 13.08
CA LYS A 274 5.47 -6.33 13.82
C LYS A 274 6.59 -7.32 14.15
N ASP A 275 6.26 -8.57 14.48
CA ASP A 275 7.26 -9.58 14.83
C ASP A 275 8.18 -9.86 13.63
N TYR A 276 7.61 -10.02 12.42
CA TYR A 276 8.40 -10.26 11.20
C TYR A 276 9.27 -9.08 10.82
N PHE A 277 8.71 -7.85 10.84
CA PHE A 277 9.47 -6.66 10.46
C PHE A 277 10.55 -6.33 11.49
N CYS A 278 10.27 -6.47 12.79
CA CYS A 278 11.26 -6.18 13.83
C CYS A 278 12.36 -7.25 13.91
N ALA A 279 12.11 -8.50 13.53
CA ALA A 279 13.11 -9.57 13.50
C ALA A 279 14.08 -9.44 12.31
N ALA A 280 13.66 -8.81 11.22
CA ALA A 280 14.45 -8.71 9.99
C ALA A 280 15.51 -7.60 10.07
N ASP A 281 16.68 -7.83 9.46
CA ASP A 281 17.74 -6.85 9.26
C ASP A 281 17.39 -5.93 8.08
N MET A 282 16.84 -6.49 7.03
CA MET A 282 16.47 -5.77 5.81
C MET A 282 15.23 -6.39 5.16
N ILE A 283 14.32 -5.54 4.68
CA ILE A 283 13.11 -5.94 3.94
C ILE A 283 13.42 -5.98 2.45
N THR A 284 13.03 -7.06 1.77
CA THR A 284 13.34 -7.27 0.35
C THR A 284 12.09 -7.22 -0.51
N GLN A 285 12.13 -6.44 -1.58
CA GLN A 285 11.03 -6.25 -2.54
C GLN A 285 11.58 -6.31 -3.97
N THR A 286 11.82 -7.51 -4.45
CA THR A 286 12.42 -7.79 -5.76
C THR A 286 11.40 -7.78 -6.90
N TYR A 287 10.47 -6.81 -6.87
CA TYR A 287 9.33 -6.75 -7.77
C TYR A 287 9.75 -6.56 -9.24
N ARG A 288 8.98 -7.13 -10.16
CA ARG A 288 9.13 -6.93 -11.61
C ARG A 288 8.38 -5.70 -12.11
N THR A 289 7.25 -5.43 -11.47
CA THR A 289 6.42 -4.25 -11.73
C THR A 289 5.75 -3.81 -10.43
N ALA A 290 5.69 -2.51 -10.20
CA ALA A 290 4.92 -1.94 -9.09
C ALA A 290 4.57 -0.49 -9.38
N THR A 291 3.39 -0.04 -8.98
CA THR A 291 3.08 1.39 -8.87
C THR A 291 3.50 1.93 -7.51
N GLN A 292 3.25 1.14 -6.47
CA GLN A 292 3.65 1.39 -5.08
C GLN A 292 3.57 0.07 -4.29
N SER A 293 4.10 0.07 -3.06
CA SER A 293 4.02 -1.08 -2.17
C SER A 293 3.73 -0.67 -0.73
N CYS A 294 2.69 -1.25 -0.15
CA CYS A 294 2.41 -1.11 1.28
C CYS A 294 3.56 -1.64 2.15
N VAL A 295 4.29 -2.65 1.66
CA VAL A 295 5.42 -3.26 2.38
C VAL A 295 6.52 -2.24 2.65
N THR A 296 6.78 -1.32 1.72
CA THR A 296 7.74 -0.23 1.91
C THR A 296 7.31 0.68 3.06
N GLN A 297 6.02 1.01 3.14
CA GLN A 297 5.51 1.88 4.21
C GLN A 297 5.53 1.18 5.57
N ILE A 298 5.28 -0.13 5.60
CA ILE A 298 5.45 -0.92 6.82
C ILE A 298 6.93 -0.95 7.24
N ALA A 299 7.85 -1.11 6.29
CA ALA A 299 9.29 -1.07 6.58
C ALA A 299 9.71 0.29 7.20
N TYR A 300 9.20 1.40 6.67
CA TYR A 300 9.39 2.72 7.27
C TYR A 300 8.79 2.82 8.68
N SER A 301 7.60 2.27 8.91
CA SER A 301 6.96 2.28 10.23
C SER A 301 7.86 1.63 11.28
N PHE A 302 8.44 0.48 10.94
CA PHE A 302 9.35 -0.27 11.82
C PHE A 302 10.83 0.10 11.67
N GLU A 303 11.14 1.15 10.90
CA GLU A 303 12.51 1.68 10.71
C GLU A 303 13.48 0.63 10.17
N ARG A 304 13.05 -0.19 9.22
CA ARG A 304 13.88 -1.25 8.65
C ARG A 304 14.49 -0.83 7.31
N PRO A 305 15.80 -1.12 7.11
CA PRO A 305 16.43 -0.99 5.82
C PRO A 305 15.69 -1.77 4.73
N MET A 306 15.80 -1.33 3.48
CA MET A 306 15.07 -1.94 2.37
C MET A 306 15.97 -2.24 1.20
N LEU A 307 15.77 -3.39 0.54
CA LEU A 307 16.28 -3.68 -0.78
C LEU A 307 15.09 -3.74 -1.74
N VAL A 308 15.07 -2.85 -2.72
CA VAL A 308 13.99 -2.79 -3.72
C VAL A 308 14.57 -2.85 -5.13
N THR A 309 13.78 -3.35 -6.08
CA THR A 309 14.10 -3.23 -7.50
C THR A 309 13.70 -1.85 -8.03
N ASN A 310 14.42 -1.37 -9.04
CA ASN A 310 14.16 -0.09 -9.71
C ASN A 310 12.91 -0.20 -10.62
N VAL A 311 11.73 -0.31 -10.01
CA VAL A 311 10.45 -0.41 -10.72
C VAL A 311 9.42 0.53 -10.10
N GLY A 312 8.77 1.32 -10.94
CA GLY A 312 7.68 2.23 -10.56
C GLY A 312 7.99 3.04 -9.31
N GLY A 313 7.00 3.18 -8.43
CA GLY A 313 7.10 4.00 -7.23
C GLY A 313 8.02 3.45 -6.12
N LEU A 314 8.59 2.24 -6.23
CA LEU A 314 9.47 1.69 -5.20
C LEU A 314 10.78 2.50 -5.11
N ALA A 315 11.42 2.77 -6.24
CA ALA A 315 12.66 3.53 -6.31
C ALA A 315 12.47 5.01 -5.90
N GLU A 316 11.26 5.57 -6.06
CA GLU A 316 10.95 6.95 -5.72
C GLU A 316 10.99 7.22 -4.21
N ILE A 317 10.65 6.19 -3.42
CA ILE A 317 10.48 6.30 -1.97
C ILE A 317 11.59 5.66 -1.15
N VAL A 318 12.53 4.95 -1.79
CA VAL A 318 13.71 4.35 -1.15
C VAL A 318 14.97 5.06 -1.63
N PRO A 319 15.47 6.09 -0.94
CA PRO A 319 16.75 6.72 -1.27
C PRO A 319 17.89 5.71 -1.25
N ASN A 320 18.45 5.44 -2.45
CA ASN A 320 19.53 4.45 -2.65
C ASN A 320 20.77 4.80 -1.82
N ASN A 321 21.39 3.79 -1.22
CA ASN A 321 22.58 3.92 -0.34
C ASN A 321 22.36 4.83 0.87
N LYS A 322 21.10 5.13 1.23
CA LYS A 322 20.74 5.94 2.41
C LYS A 322 19.88 5.15 3.39
N VAL A 323 18.77 4.58 2.91
CA VAL A 323 17.86 3.76 3.72
C VAL A 323 17.86 2.29 3.26
N GLY A 324 18.71 1.96 2.32
CA GLY A 324 18.81 0.65 1.69
C GLY A 324 19.31 0.72 0.26
N TYR A 325 18.94 -0.24 -0.56
CA TYR A 325 19.41 -0.37 -1.94
C TYR A 325 18.28 -0.34 -2.96
N VAL A 326 18.53 0.32 -4.07
CA VAL A 326 17.71 0.24 -5.30
C VAL A 326 18.52 -0.52 -6.35
N THR A 327 18.10 -1.73 -6.70
CA THR A 327 18.83 -2.61 -7.61
C THR A 327 18.08 -2.80 -8.93
N SER A 328 18.77 -3.24 -9.97
CA SER A 328 18.09 -3.83 -11.12
C SER A 328 17.44 -5.17 -10.71
N GLY A 329 16.44 -5.63 -11.49
CA GLY A 329 15.81 -6.95 -11.27
C GLY A 329 16.72 -8.15 -11.64
N ASN A 330 18.04 -7.98 -11.54
CA ASN A 330 19.02 -9.04 -11.82
C ASN A 330 19.43 -9.72 -10.50
N PRO A 331 19.35 -11.05 -10.37
CA PRO A 331 19.74 -11.77 -9.16
C PRO A 331 21.15 -11.45 -8.66
N LYS A 332 22.13 -11.23 -9.59
CA LYS A 332 23.49 -10.86 -9.21
C LYS A 332 23.54 -9.47 -8.55
N ALA A 333 22.82 -8.48 -9.07
CA ALA A 333 22.78 -7.14 -8.47
C ALA A 333 22.10 -7.17 -7.09
N ILE A 334 21.09 -8.03 -6.90
CA ILE A 334 20.42 -8.26 -5.63
C ILE A 334 21.41 -8.91 -4.64
N SER A 335 22.13 -9.96 -5.04
CA SER A 335 23.11 -10.61 -4.17
C SER A 335 24.28 -9.69 -3.82
N ASP A 336 24.78 -8.88 -4.75
CA ASP A 336 25.85 -7.93 -4.50
C ASP A 336 25.43 -6.89 -3.43
N ALA A 337 24.21 -6.37 -3.49
CA ALA A 337 23.67 -5.45 -2.48
C ALA A 337 23.49 -6.11 -1.09
N ILE A 338 23.03 -7.36 -1.04
CA ILE A 338 22.92 -8.13 0.21
C ILE A 338 24.30 -8.36 0.83
N VAL A 339 25.29 -8.77 0.03
CA VAL A 339 26.66 -8.98 0.49
C VAL A 339 27.25 -7.68 1.03
N ASP A 340 27.10 -6.56 0.30
CA ASP A 340 27.56 -5.24 0.72
C ASP A 340 26.94 -4.83 2.06
N PHE A 341 25.63 -5.04 2.24
CA PHE A 341 24.91 -4.71 3.49
C PHE A 341 25.54 -5.37 4.71
N TYR A 342 25.84 -6.67 4.62
CA TYR A 342 26.36 -7.41 5.76
C TYR A 342 27.87 -7.29 5.93
N THR A 343 28.64 -7.22 4.85
CA THR A 343 30.11 -7.11 4.92
C THR A 343 30.57 -5.73 5.37
N ASN A 344 29.79 -4.70 5.04
CA ASN A 344 30.08 -3.30 5.42
C ASN A 344 29.24 -2.81 6.62
N ASN A 345 28.55 -3.72 7.35
CA ASN A 345 27.77 -3.43 8.56
C ASN A 345 26.80 -2.25 8.39
N LYS A 346 26.02 -2.23 7.30
CA LYS A 346 25.13 -1.11 6.94
C LYS A 346 23.80 -1.06 7.71
N GLU A 347 23.49 -2.05 8.56
CA GLU A 347 22.19 -2.14 9.25
C GLU A 347 21.93 -0.91 10.12
N GLU A 348 22.87 -0.53 10.97
CA GLU A 348 22.72 0.61 11.90
C GLU A 348 22.57 1.94 11.15
N GLU A 349 23.50 2.21 10.20
CA GLU A 349 23.47 3.42 9.39
C GLU A 349 22.12 3.59 8.65
N PHE A 350 21.66 2.53 7.97
CA PHE A 350 20.42 2.59 7.21
C PHE A 350 19.18 2.63 8.11
N THR A 351 19.21 2.00 9.29
CA THR A 351 18.12 2.09 10.26
C THR A 351 17.95 3.51 10.79
N VAL A 352 19.03 4.17 11.16
CA VAL A 352 19.02 5.59 11.59
C VAL A 352 18.49 6.48 10.47
N ASN A 353 19.00 6.31 9.26
CA ASN A 353 18.53 7.07 8.10
C ASN A 353 17.04 6.81 7.79
N THR A 354 16.57 5.57 7.96
CA THR A 354 15.16 5.22 7.78
C THR A 354 14.28 5.93 8.81
N SER A 355 14.72 6.04 10.05
CA SER A 355 14.00 6.77 11.11
C SER A 355 13.88 8.27 10.83
N ILE A 356 14.85 8.85 10.15
CA ILE A 356 14.82 10.26 9.73
C ILE A 356 13.90 10.43 8.51
N GLU A 357 14.08 9.58 7.49
CA GLU A 357 13.37 9.66 6.23
C GLU A 357 11.86 9.42 6.38
N LYS A 358 11.44 8.54 7.32
CA LYS A 358 10.02 8.23 7.55
C LYS A 358 9.17 9.45 7.90
N LYS A 359 9.77 10.52 8.45
CA LYS A 359 9.03 11.73 8.88
C LYS A 359 8.28 12.39 7.72
N ARG A 360 8.78 12.30 6.50
CA ARG A 360 8.09 12.84 5.30
C ARG A 360 6.82 12.08 4.89
N PHE A 361 6.58 10.90 5.49
CA PHE A 361 5.43 10.04 5.22
C PHE A 361 4.38 10.09 6.33
N SER A 362 4.33 11.16 7.14
CA SER A 362 3.32 11.30 8.18
C SER A 362 1.92 11.54 7.59
N TRP A 363 0.88 11.08 8.29
CA TRP A 363 -0.51 11.36 7.95
C TRP A 363 -0.81 12.85 7.99
N GLU A 364 -0.21 13.55 8.98
CA GLU A 364 -0.28 15.01 9.10
C GLU A 364 0.16 15.72 7.81
N SER A 365 1.38 15.40 7.32
CA SER A 365 1.89 15.95 6.06
C SER A 365 1.01 15.61 4.85
N PHE A 366 0.40 14.42 4.87
CA PHE A 366 -0.50 13.99 3.79
C PHE A 366 -1.77 14.83 3.76
N VAL A 367 -2.46 14.98 4.90
CA VAL A 367 -3.70 15.78 5.01
C VAL A 367 -3.40 17.25 4.74
N ASP A 368 -2.28 17.80 5.21
CA ASP A 368 -1.87 19.17 4.85
C ASP A 368 -1.75 19.35 3.34
N GLY A 369 -1.18 18.35 2.66
CA GLY A 369 -1.07 18.36 1.21
C GLY A 369 -2.42 18.27 0.49
N VAL A 370 -3.37 17.50 1.03
CA VAL A 370 -4.78 17.45 0.57
C VAL A 370 -5.43 18.82 0.72
N GLU A 371 -5.32 19.41 1.91
CA GLU A 371 -5.93 20.69 2.23
C GLU A 371 -5.40 21.83 1.38
N GLN A 372 -4.08 21.92 1.18
CA GLN A 372 -3.45 22.88 0.29
C GLN A 372 -3.96 22.77 -1.15
N LEU A 373 -4.23 21.55 -1.61
CA LEU A 373 -4.78 21.33 -2.94
C LEU A 373 -6.24 21.77 -3.02
N MET A 374 -7.03 21.49 -1.98
CA MET A 374 -8.45 21.83 -1.93
C MET A 374 -8.70 23.32 -1.71
N GLN A 375 -7.89 24.00 -0.88
CA GLN A 375 -7.99 25.47 -0.67
C GLN A 375 -7.84 26.28 -1.96
N LYS A 376 -7.08 25.78 -2.95
CA LYS A 376 -6.95 26.41 -4.27
C LYS A 376 -8.19 26.21 -5.15
N GLN A 377 -9.12 25.35 -4.75
CA GLN A 377 -10.37 25.03 -5.45
C GLN A 377 -11.61 25.70 -4.83
N LEU A 378 -11.53 26.09 -3.57
CA LEU A 378 -12.56 26.81 -2.83
C LEU A 378 -12.43 28.30 -3.05
#